data_60abec075e584f0e7a0783225df6b5d4
#
_entry.id   60abec075e584f0e7a0783225df6b5d4
#
_cell.length_a   1.000
_cell.length_b   1.000
_cell.length_c   1.000
_cell.angle_alpha   90.00
_cell.angle_beta   90.00
_cell.angle_gamma   90.00
#
_symmetry.space_group_name_H-M   'P 1'
#
loop_
_entity.id
_entity.type
_entity.pdbx_description
1 polymer ?
#
loop_
_entity_poly.entity_id
_entity_poly.type
_entity_poly.pdbx_seq_one_letter_code
_entity_poly.pdbx_strand_id
1 'polypeptide(L)'
;MLQDISIEEFGHLEMVGKLIKTHAKDVDQTTAYQSNLFVVRGMEPHFLDSRGSAWTATYIQEGGDVVRDLRANISSEVGARQTYEALIKLATDDGTKTTLHHLLTREISHTQMFMRALDSLGKLTDPFFGNIPPDETVNLYYNLSSIWQ
;
A
#
# COMPACT_ATOMS: atom_id res chain seq x y z
N MET A 1 8.69 -6.16 14.57
CA MET A 1 8.38 -6.14 13.13
C MET A 1 7.20 -5.23 12.80
N LEU A 2 5.94 -5.56 13.15
CA LEU A 2 4.77 -4.73 12.76
C LEU A 2 4.90 -3.28 13.25
N GLN A 3 5.31 -3.09 14.48
CA GLN A 3 5.53 -1.76 15.05
C GLN A 3 6.62 -0.97 14.30
N ASP A 4 7.72 -1.63 13.92
CA ASP A 4 8.82 -0.98 13.23
C ASP A 4 8.40 -0.54 11.82
N ILE A 5 7.68 -1.42 11.09
CA ILE A 5 7.09 -1.09 9.78
C ILE A 5 6.12 0.09 9.94
N SER A 6 5.23 0.05 10.92
CA SER A 6 4.25 1.12 11.15
C SER A 6 4.92 2.47 11.42
N ILE A 7 6.01 2.50 12.17
CA ILE A 7 6.79 3.73 12.41
C ILE A 7 7.43 4.22 11.11
N GLU A 8 7.97 3.31 10.31
CA GLU A 8 8.59 3.64 9.03
C GLU A 8 7.57 4.22 8.03
N GLU A 9 6.33 3.70 8.01
CA GLU A 9 5.25 4.23 7.17
C GLU A 9 4.88 5.69 7.48
N PHE A 10 4.98 6.12 8.73
CA PHE A 10 4.87 7.55 9.05
C PHE A 10 5.98 8.39 8.41
N GLY A 11 7.20 7.85 8.34
CA GLY A 11 8.30 8.48 7.60
C GLY A 11 8.01 8.55 6.09
N HIS A 12 7.43 7.50 5.50
CA HIS A 12 7.00 7.49 4.10
C HIS A 12 5.95 8.57 3.83
N LEU A 13 4.96 8.71 4.71
CA LEU A 13 3.96 9.78 4.63
C LEU A 13 4.60 11.17 4.62
N GLU A 14 5.58 11.44 5.51
CA GLU A 14 6.31 12.70 5.54
C GLU A 14 7.12 12.95 4.25
N MET A 15 7.79 11.92 3.73
CA MET A 15 8.59 12.03 2.51
C MET A 15 7.70 12.34 1.31
N VAL A 16 6.58 11.66 1.15
CA VAL A 16 5.61 11.92 0.08
C VAL A 16 5.01 13.31 0.23
N GLY A 17 4.63 13.71 1.44
CA GLY A 17 4.12 15.05 1.73
C GLY A 17 5.13 16.15 1.36
N LYS A 18 6.42 15.95 1.64
CA LYS A 18 7.49 16.86 1.23
C LYS A 18 7.66 16.91 -0.28
N LEU A 19 7.61 15.80 -0.99
CA LEU A 19 7.65 15.78 -2.45
C LEU A 19 6.49 16.57 -3.05
N ILE A 20 5.27 16.36 -2.58
CA ILE A 20 4.09 17.11 -3.03
C ILE A 20 4.31 18.61 -2.80
N LYS A 21 4.73 19.00 -1.62
CA LYS A 21 4.99 20.41 -1.27
C LYS A 21 6.08 21.03 -2.15
N THR A 22 7.11 20.28 -2.48
CA THR A 22 8.21 20.75 -3.34
C THR A 22 7.72 20.99 -4.78
N HIS A 23 6.93 20.08 -5.32
CA HIS A 23 6.37 20.21 -6.68
C HIS A 23 5.25 21.25 -6.78
N ALA A 24 4.55 21.50 -5.66
CA ALA A 24 3.45 22.46 -5.61
C ALA A 24 3.90 23.89 -5.20
N LYS A 25 5.18 24.14 -5.00
CA LYS A 25 5.69 25.43 -4.50
C LYS A 25 5.31 26.65 -5.34
N ASP A 26 5.16 26.45 -6.65
CA ASP A 26 4.85 27.51 -7.62
C ASP A 26 3.36 27.52 -8.01
N VAL A 27 2.52 26.74 -7.34
CA VAL A 27 1.09 26.72 -7.56
C VAL A 27 0.47 28.02 -7.02
N ASP A 28 -0.29 28.73 -7.85
CA ASP A 28 -0.97 29.95 -7.40
C ASP A 28 -2.00 29.67 -6.31
N GLN A 29 -2.31 30.68 -5.52
CA GLN A 29 -3.15 30.55 -4.34
C GLN A 29 -4.56 30.04 -4.67
N THR A 30 -5.12 30.45 -5.80
CA THR A 30 -6.45 30.01 -6.21
C THR A 30 -6.47 28.52 -6.54
N THR A 31 -5.50 28.06 -7.34
CA THR A 31 -5.31 26.65 -7.67
C THR A 31 -5.03 25.82 -6.41
N ALA A 32 -4.21 26.33 -5.49
CA ALA A 32 -3.94 25.65 -4.21
C ALA A 32 -5.22 25.47 -3.39
N TYR A 33 -6.06 26.50 -3.30
CA TYR A 33 -7.36 26.42 -2.58
C TYR A 33 -8.34 25.43 -3.21
N GLN A 34 -8.31 25.29 -4.52
CA GLN A 34 -9.16 24.35 -5.26
C GLN A 34 -8.62 22.93 -5.24
N SER A 35 -7.36 22.73 -4.81
CA SER A 35 -6.74 21.42 -4.72
C SER A 35 -7.44 20.54 -3.69
N ASN A 36 -7.66 19.29 -4.03
CA ASN A 36 -8.09 18.26 -3.09
C ASN A 36 -6.96 17.82 -2.14
N LEU A 37 -5.72 18.20 -2.44
CA LEU A 37 -4.55 17.84 -1.63
C LEU A 37 -4.32 18.91 -0.57
N PHE A 38 -4.73 18.65 0.65
CA PHE A 38 -4.61 19.61 1.76
C PHE A 38 -3.17 20.08 2.02
N VAL A 39 -2.15 19.23 1.74
CA VAL A 39 -0.75 19.62 1.86
C VAL A 39 -0.36 20.74 0.88
N VAL A 40 -0.97 20.79 -0.29
CA VAL A 40 -0.78 21.86 -1.29
C VAL A 40 -1.33 23.18 -0.78
N ARG A 41 -2.37 23.13 0.05
CA ARG A 41 -2.96 24.31 0.72
C ARG A 41 -2.16 24.80 1.94
N GLY A 42 -0.98 24.23 2.18
CA GLY A 42 -0.15 24.58 3.33
C GLY A 42 -0.59 23.97 4.65
N MET A 43 -1.50 22.99 4.60
CA MET A 43 -1.93 22.25 5.78
C MET A 43 -1.00 21.05 6.00
N GLU A 44 -0.74 20.75 7.26
CA GLU A 44 -0.04 19.54 7.62
C GLU A 44 -0.99 18.33 7.51
N PRO A 45 -0.44 17.10 7.35
CA PRO A 45 -1.23 15.87 7.39
C PRO A 45 -2.01 15.77 8.70
N HIS A 46 -3.30 15.52 8.58
CA HIS A 46 -4.19 15.29 9.71
C HIS A 46 -4.80 13.90 9.61
N PHE A 47 -5.75 13.58 10.48
CA PHE A 47 -6.58 12.37 10.37
C PHE A 47 -7.65 12.51 9.26
N LEU A 48 -7.20 12.96 8.10
CA LEU A 48 -7.99 13.14 6.90
C LEU A 48 -7.27 12.50 5.72
N ASP A 49 -8.02 11.98 4.75
CA ASP A 49 -7.45 11.58 3.48
C ASP A 49 -7.15 12.80 2.58
N SER A 50 -6.56 12.57 1.41
CA SER A 50 -6.21 13.63 0.46
C SER A 50 -7.41 14.44 -0.07
N ARG A 51 -8.61 13.96 0.11
CA ARG A 51 -9.86 14.64 -0.26
C ARG A 51 -10.48 15.40 0.91
N GLY A 52 -9.89 15.29 2.08
CA GLY A 52 -10.40 15.91 3.31
C GLY A 52 -11.49 15.08 4.00
N SER A 53 -11.67 13.81 3.62
CA SER A 53 -12.57 12.90 4.33
C SER A 53 -11.90 12.43 5.62
N ALA A 54 -12.68 12.32 6.71
CA ALA A 54 -12.15 11.90 7.99
C ALA A 54 -11.60 10.47 7.93
N TRP A 55 -10.38 10.26 8.44
CA TRP A 55 -9.88 8.93 8.70
C TRP A 55 -10.67 8.30 9.86
N THR A 56 -11.19 7.11 9.66
CA THR A 56 -12.00 6.41 10.65
C THR A 56 -11.54 4.97 10.82
N ALA A 57 -11.94 4.32 11.92
CA ALA A 57 -11.66 2.92 12.17
C ALA A 57 -12.22 1.97 11.10
N THR A 58 -13.12 2.44 10.23
CA THR A 58 -13.62 1.65 9.09
C THR A 58 -12.55 1.33 8.04
N TYR A 59 -11.43 2.06 8.03
CA TYR A 59 -10.27 1.75 7.18
C TYR A 59 -9.42 0.60 7.74
N ILE A 60 -9.61 0.23 9.00
CA ILE A 60 -8.87 -0.86 9.64
C ILE A 60 -9.58 -2.17 9.29
N GLN A 61 -8.89 -3.04 8.58
CA GLN A 61 -9.41 -4.33 8.11
C GLN A 61 -8.75 -5.49 8.86
N GLU A 62 -8.79 -5.44 10.18
CA GLU A 62 -8.39 -6.58 10.96
C GLU A 62 -9.35 -7.75 10.74
N GLY A 63 -8.82 -8.90 10.35
CA GLY A 63 -9.62 -10.10 10.07
C GLY A 63 -9.72 -11.06 11.24
N GLY A 64 -9.01 -10.80 12.34
CA GLY A 64 -8.91 -11.74 13.47
C GLY A 64 -8.12 -13.02 13.16
N ASP A 65 -7.48 -13.07 11.99
CA ASP A 65 -6.63 -14.17 11.54
C ASP A 65 -5.28 -13.62 11.07
N VAL A 66 -4.22 -13.97 11.76
CA VAL A 66 -2.87 -13.44 11.50
C VAL A 66 -2.38 -13.78 10.08
N VAL A 67 -2.75 -14.94 9.53
CA VAL A 67 -2.33 -15.36 8.18
C VAL A 67 -3.01 -14.50 7.12
N ARG A 68 -4.31 -14.29 7.27
CA ARG A 68 -5.09 -13.38 6.42
C ARG A 68 -4.54 -11.97 6.47
N ASP A 69 -4.29 -11.46 7.67
CA ASP A 69 -3.86 -10.07 7.87
C ASP A 69 -2.43 -9.85 7.36
N LEU A 70 -1.50 -10.80 7.52
CA LEU A 70 -0.18 -10.74 6.89
C LEU A 70 -0.25 -10.74 5.35
N ARG A 71 -1.14 -11.54 4.76
CA ARG A 71 -1.35 -11.56 3.30
C ARG A 71 -1.97 -10.27 2.78
N ALA A 72 -2.89 -9.67 3.53
CA ALA A 72 -3.46 -8.37 3.21
C ALA A 72 -2.37 -7.28 3.21
N ASN A 73 -1.47 -7.28 4.20
CA ASN A 73 -0.32 -6.37 4.24
C ASN A 73 0.61 -6.57 3.03
N ILE A 74 0.96 -7.82 2.68
CA ILE A 74 1.76 -8.09 1.46
C ILE A 74 1.10 -7.48 0.22
N SER A 75 -0.20 -7.63 0.07
CA SER A 75 -0.94 -7.05 -1.07
C SER A 75 -0.87 -5.52 -1.08
N SER A 76 -0.95 -4.88 0.07
CA SER A 76 -0.83 -3.43 0.22
C SER A 76 0.56 -2.93 -0.16
N GLU A 77 1.62 -3.56 0.34
CA GLU A 77 3.01 -3.22 0.00
C GLU A 77 3.29 -3.35 -1.50
N VAL A 78 2.80 -4.43 -2.11
CA VAL A 78 2.93 -4.63 -3.57
C VAL A 78 2.20 -3.55 -4.35
N GLY A 79 1.04 -3.09 -3.88
CA GLY A 79 0.30 -1.96 -4.44
C GLY A 79 1.07 -0.64 -4.33
N ALA A 80 1.66 -0.36 -3.17
CA ALA A 80 2.50 0.81 -2.95
C ALA A 80 3.73 0.79 -3.87
N ARG A 81 4.44 -0.33 -3.96
CA ARG A 81 5.55 -0.53 -4.90
C ARG A 81 5.15 -0.21 -6.33
N GLN A 82 4.02 -0.72 -6.81
CA GLN A 82 3.52 -0.45 -8.17
C GLN A 82 3.25 1.04 -8.39
N THR A 83 2.73 1.72 -7.38
CA THR A 83 2.50 3.17 -7.41
C THR A 83 3.82 3.93 -7.55
N TYR A 84 4.83 3.59 -6.75
CA TYR A 84 6.15 4.23 -6.85
C TYR A 84 6.85 3.95 -8.19
N GLU A 85 6.74 2.74 -8.74
CA GLU A 85 7.24 2.44 -10.09
C GLU A 85 6.61 3.34 -11.16
N ALA A 86 5.31 3.59 -11.07
CA ALA A 86 4.61 4.48 -11.99
C ALA A 86 5.08 5.94 -11.82
N LEU A 87 5.21 6.41 -10.59
CA LEU A 87 5.67 7.77 -10.29
C LEU A 87 7.13 8.01 -10.71
N ILE A 88 8.02 7.03 -10.54
CA ILE A 88 9.42 7.11 -11.01
C ILE A 88 9.49 7.33 -12.52
N LYS A 89 8.62 6.67 -13.29
CA LYS A 89 8.55 6.85 -14.76
C LYS A 89 8.09 8.25 -15.15
N LEU A 90 7.29 8.91 -14.32
CA LEU A 90 6.78 10.26 -14.55
C LEU A 90 7.71 11.34 -14.04
N ALA A 91 8.52 11.06 -13.05
CA ALA A 91 9.43 12.02 -12.45
C ALA A 91 10.51 12.47 -13.45
N THR A 92 10.76 13.78 -13.49
CA THR A 92 11.73 14.38 -14.41
C THR A 92 13.05 14.76 -13.76
N ASP A 93 13.05 14.96 -12.45
CA ASP A 93 14.25 15.34 -11.68
C ASP A 93 14.81 14.16 -10.86
N ASP A 94 16.12 14.16 -10.67
CA ASP A 94 16.83 13.07 -10.01
C ASP A 94 16.55 12.99 -8.50
N GLY A 95 16.26 14.12 -7.85
CA GLY A 95 15.93 14.15 -6.42
C GLY A 95 14.64 13.41 -6.13
N THR A 96 13.59 13.69 -6.91
CA THR A 96 12.30 12.98 -6.83
C THR A 96 12.47 11.50 -7.15
N LYS A 97 13.18 11.16 -8.23
CA LYS A 97 13.45 9.75 -8.57
C LYS A 97 14.16 9.02 -7.45
N THR A 98 15.21 9.62 -6.88
CA THR A 98 15.98 9.01 -5.78
C THR A 98 15.09 8.75 -4.56
N THR A 99 14.26 9.73 -4.20
CA THR A 99 13.32 9.59 -3.06
C THR A 99 12.31 8.47 -3.32
N LEU A 100 11.71 8.44 -4.50
CA LEU A 100 10.73 7.40 -4.87
C LEU A 100 11.38 6.00 -4.95
N HIS A 101 12.63 5.90 -5.41
CA HIS A 101 13.39 4.65 -5.39
C HIS A 101 13.68 4.16 -3.97
N HIS A 102 13.96 5.08 -3.04
CA HIS A 102 14.11 4.71 -1.64
C HIS A 102 12.81 4.12 -1.09
N LEU A 103 11.68 4.81 -1.27
CA LEU A 103 10.35 4.33 -0.85
C LEU A 103 10.05 2.96 -1.46
N LEU A 104 10.17 2.81 -2.78
CA LEU A 104 9.99 1.53 -3.47
C LEU A 104 10.82 0.40 -2.86
N THR A 105 12.06 0.67 -2.50
CA THR A 105 12.96 -0.32 -1.89
C THR A 105 12.45 -0.72 -0.51
N ARG A 106 11.88 0.21 0.25
CA ARG A 106 11.32 -0.09 1.57
C ARG A 106 10.07 -0.97 1.47
N GLU A 107 9.17 -0.70 0.53
CA GLU A 107 7.99 -1.57 0.30
C GLU A 107 8.39 -3.02 -0.05
N ILE A 108 9.46 -3.19 -0.82
CA ILE A 108 10.02 -4.53 -1.09
C ILE A 108 10.54 -5.18 0.20
N SER A 109 11.21 -4.41 1.05
CA SER A 109 11.71 -4.89 2.34
C SER A 109 10.57 -5.30 3.27
N HIS A 110 9.53 -4.48 3.38
CA HIS A 110 8.34 -4.79 4.17
C HIS A 110 7.64 -6.05 3.66
N THR A 111 7.45 -6.17 2.35
CA THR A 111 6.92 -7.39 1.71
C THR A 111 7.72 -8.63 2.14
N GLN A 112 9.05 -8.57 2.10
CA GLN A 112 9.90 -9.68 2.53
C GLN A 112 9.75 -10.00 4.02
N MET A 113 9.58 -8.99 4.87
CA MET A 113 9.38 -9.18 6.30
C MET A 113 8.05 -9.88 6.58
N PHE A 114 6.96 -9.50 5.91
CA PHE A 114 5.66 -10.19 6.02
C PHE A 114 5.72 -11.62 5.47
N MET A 115 6.41 -11.85 4.36
CA MET A 115 6.61 -13.19 3.81
C MET A 115 7.39 -14.09 4.77
N ARG A 116 8.45 -13.59 5.41
CA ARG A 116 9.19 -14.33 6.44
C ARG A 116 8.33 -14.65 7.65
N ALA A 117 7.44 -13.73 8.05
CA ALA A 117 6.48 -14.01 9.12
C ALA A 117 5.52 -15.14 8.74
N LEU A 118 4.97 -15.15 7.53
CA LEU A 118 4.16 -16.26 7.02
C LEU A 118 4.94 -17.57 6.96
N ASP A 119 6.19 -17.52 6.52
CA ASP A 119 7.06 -18.70 6.45
C ASP A 119 7.30 -19.28 7.84
N SER A 120 7.57 -18.44 8.84
CA SER A 120 7.73 -18.89 10.24
C SER A 120 6.49 -19.57 10.84
N LEU A 121 5.32 -19.28 10.28
CA LEU A 121 4.06 -19.92 10.63
C LEU A 121 3.75 -21.18 9.78
N GLY A 122 4.63 -21.54 8.82
CA GLY A 122 4.38 -22.60 7.85
C GLY A 122 3.25 -22.28 6.87
N LYS A 123 2.96 -20.98 6.68
CA LYS A 123 1.77 -20.53 5.91
C LYS A 123 2.12 -19.74 4.63
N LEU A 124 3.40 -19.62 4.29
CA LEU A 124 3.80 -18.89 3.09
C LEU A 124 3.26 -19.55 1.82
N THR A 125 3.36 -20.88 1.74
CA THR A 125 2.95 -21.67 0.59
C THR A 125 1.67 -22.47 0.82
N ASP A 126 0.98 -22.27 1.94
CA ASP A 126 -0.26 -22.94 2.26
C ASP A 126 -1.38 -22.48 1.29
N PRO A 127 -1.93 -23.36 0.45
CA PRO A 127 -2.94 -22.99 -0.53
C PRO A 127 -4.34 -22.84 0.06
N PHE A 128 -4.57 -23.25 1.31
CA PHE A 128 -5.92 -23.37 1.85
C PHE A 128 -6.44 -22.09 2.49
N PHE A 129 -5.59 -21.15 2.84
CA PHE A 129 -5.99 -19.88 3.45
C PHE A 129 -6.77 -19.99 4.77
N GLY A 130 -6.82 -21.17 5.38
CA GLY A 130 -7.57 -21.41 6.60
C GLY A 130 -7.08 -22.65 7.33
N ASN A 131 -7.82 -23.01 8.39
CA ASN A 131 -7.48 -24.14 9.26
C ASN A 131 -8.35 -25.38 9.03
N ILE A 132 -9.35 -25.28 8.17
CA ILE A 132 -10.23 -26.40 7.79
C ILE A 132 -9.84 -26.84 6.38
N PRO A 133 -9.45 -28.11 6.18
CA PRO A 133 -9.12 -28.60 4.85
C PRO A 133 -10.33 -28.50 3.91
N PRO A 134 -10.10 -28.16 2.62
CA PRO A 134 -11.16 -28.21 1.63
C PRO A 134 -11.59 -29.67 1.34
N ASP A 135 -12.72 -29.82 0.70
CA ASP A 135 -13.12 -31.13 0.17
C ASP A 135 -12.35 -31.48 -1.12
N GLU A 136 -12.59 -32.65 -1.63
CA GLU A 136 -11.91 -33.24 -2.81
C GLU A 136 -12.16 -32.45 -4.11
N THR A 137 -13.15 -31.56 -4.14
CA THR A 137 -13.45 -30.73 -5.32
C THR A 137 -12.51 -29.55 -5.49
N VAL A 138 -11.60 -29.31 -4.56
CA VAL A 138 -10.63 -28.16 -4.60
C VAL A 138 -9.78 -28.12 -5.87
N ASN A 139 -9.54 -29.28 -6.49
CA ASN A 139 -8.77 -29.40 -7.73
C ASN A 139 -9.62 -29.48 -9.00
N LEU A 140 -10.93 -29.34 -8.89
CA LEU A 140 -11.81 -29.36 -10.04
C LEU A 140 -11.91 -27.98 -10.67
N TYR A 141 -11.64 -27.93 -11.97
CA TYR A 141 -11.79 -26.71 -12.76
C TYR A 141 -13.12 -26.77 -13.53
N TYR A 142 -14.02 -25.83 -13.22
CA TYR A 142 -15.29 -25.70 -13.91
C TYR A 142 -15.11 -24.79 -15.13
N ASN A 143 -15.08 -25.40 -16.31
CA ASN A 143 -15.04 -24.63 -17.56
C ASN A 143 -16.45 -24.34 -18.05
N LEU A 144 -17.00 -23.21 -17.66
CA LEU A 144 -18.35 -22.78 -18.06
C LEU A 144 -18.43 -22.37 -19.54
N SER A 145 -17.32 -22.09 -20.21
CA SER A 145 -17.32 -21.73 -21.64
C SER A 145 -17.63 -22.92 -22.56
N SER A 146 -17.51 -24.15 -22.09
CA SER A 146 -17.86 -25.34 -22.87
C SER A 146 -19.35 -25.65 -22.88
N ILE A 147 -20.17 -24.95 -22.09
CA ILE A 147 -21.63 -25.18 -22.02
C ILE A 147 -22.37 -24.56 -23.21
N TRP A 148 -21.73 -23.71 -23.98
CA TRP A 148 -22.31 -22.91 -25.08
C TRP A 148 -21.79 -23.31 -26.46
N GLN A 149 -21.23 -24.53 -26.61
CA GLN A 149 -20.81 -25.07 -27.91
C GLN A 149 -21.82 -26.13 -28.44
#